data_71b3f8d52d57341de6655d8fd13c4c3e
#
_entry.id   71b3f8d52d57341de6655d8fd13c4c3e
#
_cell.length_a   1.000
_cell.length_b   1.000
_cell.length_c   1.000
_cell.angle_alpha   90.00
_cell.angle_beta   90.00
_cell.angle_gamma   90.00
#
_symmetry.space_group_name_H-M   'P 1'
#
loop_
_entity.id
_entity.type
_entity.pdbx_description
1 polymer ?
#
loop_
_entity_poly.entity_id
_entity_poly.type
_entity_poly.pdbx_seq_one_letter_code
_entity_poly.pdbx_strand_id
1 'polypeptide(L)'
;MEHLDKSSARENAWRGDAEYTFDDSFFNSVRFGVRLTKRNAVTTNSSPGYNWAAITQPWQVGWDINHLAMLGDPRFSGGTHLHTFNNFFNGKASVPSLIVPDNSVAADYPGSYATLHTYHDILCAEQHGGDSSSCSPWKPATFGIDPSGTNDQDEHTQAAYGQLRFSMDDLKYPVEGNLGLRVVHTNAVAHGYTVLSPATVNPPAGGSVGGLTVPTMQAFAKVQDFQHSYDNVLPSLNLKMKARNDLQFRAAFASAVSRPDFSDMQAYTSLAQNVTTQTSGNVTTVSAVTYTGTASGNPLLKPVKSNQFDLTGEWYFAPTGSFTVAVFDKQLRDIVVNQTSIVSLPDTNGQLHDFVVTSPVNGAKGYARGLEVAFQTYFTALPGFLSGFGVQANYTFVDSKRKLYTPVTSATCTGGNAAANVNLNLNGCDTDGRTFGDLPLQNLSRNSYNLTLMYDQGPLSARMAYSWRSRSLQAVNVNGTSGSDALDSSGGYTQGWALPTWAGAYGQVDASISYKVTDKFTLGLEGQNLFNAIYKQEMQQHIGMMGRAWFSTGPRYTAQATYSF
;
A
#
# COMPACT_ATOMS: atom_id res chain seq x y z
N MET A 1 -2.20 11.12 20.58
CA MET A 1 -1.83 11.84 19.33
C MET A 1 -3.12 12.22 18.63
N GLU A 2 -3.37 13.49 18.52
CA GLU A 2 -4.56 14.02 17.86
C GLU A 2 -4.26 14.30 16.39
N HIS A 3 -5.10 13.80 15.49
CA HIS A 3 -4.94 13.97 14.06
C HIS A 3 -6.32 13.88 13.40
N LEU A 4 -6.63 14.85 12.56
CA LEU A 4 -7.88 14.91 11.82
C LEU A 4 -7.57 14.94 10.31
N ASP A 5 -8.25 14.09 9.56
CA ASP A 5 -8.23 14.07 8.09
C ASP A 5 -9.61 14.39 7.54
N LYS A 6 -9.64 15.22 6.51
CA LYS A 6 -10.84 15.49 5.73
C LYS A 6 -10.52 15.31 4.24
N SER A 7 -11.16 14.33 3.64
CA SER A 7 -11.01 14.05 2.21
C SER A 7 -12.34 14.22 1.51
N SER A 8 -12.32 14.84 0.36
CA SER A 8 -13.45 14.92 -0.56
C SER A 8 -13.00 14.61 -1.97
N ALA A 9 -13.79 13.84 -2.71
CA ALA A 9 -13.52 13.54 -4.11
C ALA A 9 -14.80 13.64 -4.91
N ARG A 10 -14.68 14.12 -6.16
CA ARG A 10 -15.78 14.21 -7.11
C ARG A 10 -15.31 13.73 -8.48
N GLU A 11 -16.14 12.90 -9.11
CA GLU A 11 -15.99 12.53 -10.50
C GLU A 11 -17.24 12.91 -11.29
N ASN A 12 -17.03 13.56 -12.42
CA ASN A 12 -18.05 13.79 -13.44
C ASN A 12 -17.57 13.09 -14.72
N ALA A 13 -18.40 12.20 -15.26
CA ALA A 13 -18.08 11.49 -16.48
C ALA A 13 -19.22 11.56 -17.48
N TRP A 14 -18.87 11.80 -18.74
CA TRP A 14 -19.76 11.71 -19.87
C TRP A 14 -19.24 10.67 -20.85
N ARG A 15 -20.13 9.86 -21.43
CA ARG A 15 -19.80 8.82 -22.41
C ARG A 15 -20.86 8.80 -23.49
N GLY A 16 -20.44 8.65 -24.75
CA GLY A 16 -21.27 8.39 -25.90
C GLY A 16 -20.67 7.25 -26.71
N ASP A 17 -21.50 6.29 -27.10
CA ASP A 17 -21.13 5.14 -27.93
C ASP A 17 -22.08 5.00 -29.10
N ALA A 18 -21.55 4.57 -30.25
CA ALA A 18 -22.34 4.17 -31.42
C ALA A 18 -21.82 2.83 -31.95
N GLU A 19 -22.72 2.01 -32.46
CA GLU A 19 -22.39 0.73 -33.08
C GLU A 19 -23.12 0.65 -34.41
N TYR A 20 -22.40 0.26 -35.45
CA TYR A 20 -22.94 -0.05 -36.76
C TYR A 20 -22.73 -1.55 -37.03
N THR A 21 -23.82 -2.25 -37.34
CA THR A 21 -23.82 -3.67 -37.69
C THR A 21 -23.79 -3.80 -39.20
N PHE A 22 -22.90 -4.61 -39.72
CA PHE A 22 -22.78 -4.89 -41.15
C PHE A 22 -23.66 -6.09 -41.53
N ASP A 23 -24.22 -6.04 -42.72
CA ASP A 23 -24.88 -7.20 -43.36
C ASP A 23 -23.88 -8.06 -44.11
N ASP A 24 -22.64 -8.21 -43.57
CA ASP A 24 -21.54 -8.91 -44.18
C ASP A 24 -21.28 -10.22 -43.40
N SER A 25 -20.79 -11.25 -44.11
CA SER A 25 -20.43 -12.52 -43.48
C SER A 25 -19.14 -12.49 -42.70
N PHE A 26 -18.22 -11.54 -42.97
CA PHE A 26 -16.93 -11.42 -42.33
C PHE A 26 -16.90 -10.35 -41.26
N PHE A 27 -17.36 -9.11 -41.56
CA PHE A 27 -17.42 -8.04 -40.59
C PHE A 27 -18.78 -8.01 -39.91
N ASN A 28 -18.82 -8.14 -38.59
CA ASN A 28 -20.06 -8.15 -37.81
C ASN A 28 -20.48 -6.73 -37.41
N SER A 29 -19.59 -5.98 -36.77
CA SER A 29 -19.90 -4.62 -36.37
C SER A 29 -18.66 -3.78 -36.19
N VAL A 30 -18.83 -2.46 -36.31
CA VAL A 30 -17.86 -1.47 -35.84
C VAL A 30 -18.50 -0.66 -34.73
N ARG A 31 -17.79 -0.55 -33.61
CA ARG A 31 -18.20 0.25 -32.47
C ARG A 31 -17.17 1.33 -32.22
N PHE A 32 -17.64 2.57 -31.99
CA PHE A 32 -16.79 3.68 -31.61
C PHE A 32 -17.44 4.48 -30.49
N GLY A 33 -16.62 5.13 -29.70
CA GLY A 33 -17.14 5.93 -28.60
C GLY A 33 -16.10 6.89 -28.06
N VAL A 34 -16.62 7.85 -27.30
CA VAL A 34 -15.84 8.85 -26.61
C VAL A 34 -16.21 8.89 -25.14
N ARG A 35 -15.24 9.22 -24.29
CA ARG A 35 -15.46 9.44 -22.87
C ARG A 35 -14.66 10.65 -22.40
N LEU A 36 -15.33 11.54 -21.69
CA LEU A 36 -14.76 12.68 -21.01
C LEU A 36 -14.93 12.47 -19.51
N THR A 37 -13.88 12.64 -18.73
CA THR A 37 -13.94 12.50 -17.27
C THR A 37 -13.18 13.65 -16.63
N LYS A 38 -13.80 14.26 -15.62
CA LYS A 38 -13.17 15.22 -14.73
C LYS A 38 -13.20 14.65 -13.31
N ARG A 39 -12.04 14.50 -12.67
CA ARG A 39 -11.91 14.12 -11.28
C ARG A 39 -11.21 15.24 -10.52
N ASN A 40 -11.71 15.52 -9.33
CA ASN A 40 -11.06 16.39 -8.35
C ASN A 40 -10.99 15.63 -7.04
N ALA A 41 -9.88 15.72 -6.33
CA ALA A 41 -9.72 15.17 -4.99
C ALA A 41 -8.92 16.13 -4.12
N VAL A 42 -9.49 16.45 -2.97
CA VAL A 42 -8.85 17.31 -1.97
C VAL A 42 -8.79 16.56 -0.66
N THR A 43 -7.62 16.46 -0.09
CA THR A 43 -7.37 16.00 1.27
C THR A 43 -6.70 17.12 2.06
N THR A 44 -7.23 17.41 3.24
CA THR A 44 -6.64 18.34 4.20
C THR A 44 -6.49 17.64 5.53
N ASN A 45 -5.35 17.83 6.19
CA ASN A 45 -5.09 17.31 7.52
C ASN A 45 -5.27 18.42 8.56
N SER A 46 -5.27 18.01 9.83
CA SER A 46 -5.21 18.95 10.93
C SER A 46 -3.89 19.74 10.90
N SER A 47 -3.97 21.00 11.29
CA SER A 47 -2.80 21.87 11.44
C SER A 47 -2.39 21.94 12.92
N PRO A 48 -1.11 21.75 13.27
CA PRO A 48 0.06 21.58 12.42
C PRO A 48 0.41 20.12 12.05
N GLY A 49 -0.52 19.33 11.60
CA GLY A 49 -0.39 17.91 11.34
C GLY A 49 -0.81 17.09 12.55
N TYR A 50 0.12 16.36 13.18
CA TYR A 50 -0.16 15.64 14.41
C TYR A 50 -0.03 16.58 15.63
N ASN A 51 -1.13 16.74 16.39
CA ASN A 51 -1.11 17.50 17.63
C ASN A 51 -0.60 16.63 18.79
N TRP A 52 0.64 16.82 19.19
CA TRP A 52 1.27 16.12 20.30
C TRP A 52 1.07 16.83 21.66
N ALA A 53 0.45 18.02 21.67
CA ALA A 53 0.32 18.83 22.86
C ALA A 53 -0.69 18.29 23.88
N ALA A 54 -1.50 17.29 23.51
CA ALA A 54 -2.46 16.68 24.44
C ALA A 54 -1.79 15.96 25.61
N ILE A 55 -0.61 15.35 25.39
CA ILE A 55 0.19 14.72 26.44
C ILE A 55 1.65 14.66 25.99
N THR A 56 2.59 14.85 26.93
CA THR A 56 4.02 14.77 26.63
C THR A 56 4.42 13.38 26.18
N GLN A 57 5.16 13.31 25.08
CA GLN A 57 5.66 12.04 24.52
C GLN A 57 7.06 11.72 25.08
N PRO A 58 7.42 10.43 25.24
CA PRO A 58 8.70 10.03 25.83
C PRO A 58 9.93 10.68 25.19
N TRP A 59 9.95 10.78 23.86
CA TRP A 59 11.10 11.37 23.14
C TRP A 59 11.21 12.89 23.30
N GLN A 60 10.13 13.59 23.68
CA GLN A 60 10.17 15.04 23.94
C GLN A 60 10.91 15.39 25.23
N VAL A 61 10.99 14.44 26.15
CA VAL A 61 11.62 14.59 27.46
C VAL A 61 12.82 13.65 27.65
N GLY A 62 13.42 13.18 26.55
CA GLY A 62 14.61 12.35 26.60
C GLY A 62 14.41 11.00 27.30
N TRP A 63 13.18 10.46 27.31
CA TRP A 63 12.78 9.22 27.99
C TRP A 63 12.87 9.31 29.53
N ASP A 64 12.90 10.51 30.08
CA ASP A 64 12.88 10.70 31.54
C ASP A 64 11.49 10.35 32.09
N ILE A 65 11.43 9.29 32.88
CA ILE A 65 10.19 8.78 33.49
C ILE A 65 9.52 9.80 34.42
N ASN A 66 10.28 10.71 35.05
CA ASN A 66 9.74 11.73 35.92
C ASN A 66 8.92 12.80 35.20
N HIS A 67 9.07 12.86 33.88
CA HIS A 67 8.39 13.81 33.00
C HIS A 67 7.29 13.16 32.16
N LEU A 68 6.89 11.93 32.48
CA LEU A 68 5.85 11.19 31.79
C LEU A 68 4.65 10.92 32.69
N ALA A 69 3.44 11.04 32.14
CA ALA A 69 2.22 10.60 32.81
C ALA A 69 2.14 9.06 32.79
N MET A 70 2.54 8.45 33.89
CA MET A 70 2.53 7.00 34.04
C MET A 70 1.15 6.50 34.45
N LEU A 71 0.61 5.50 33.77
CA LEU A 71 -0.73 4.95 34.02
C LEU A 71 -0.92 4.39 35.44
N GLY A 72 0.15 4.01 36.12
CA GLY A 72 0.12 3.54 37.51
C GLY A 72 0.32 4.65 38.56
N ASP A 73 0.52 5.90 38.15
CA ASP A 73 0.70 7.03 39.07
C ASP A 73 -0.67 7.52 39.58
N PRO A 74 -0.89 7.59 40.92
CA PRO A 74 -2.15 8.03 41.48
C PRO A 74 -2.60 9.44 41.06
N ARG A 75 -1.66 10.31 40.65
CA ARG A 75 -1.98 11.68 40.16
C ARG A 75 -2.75 11.65 38.85
N PHE A 76 -2.57 10.56 38.04
CA PHE A 76 -3.20 10.36 36.73
C PHE A 76 -4.27 9.26 36.80
N SER A 77 -4.76 8.94 37.99
CA SER A 77 -5.78 7.92 38.20
C SER A 77 -7.13 8.32 37.58
N GLY A 78 -7.83 7.35 37.08
CA GLY A 78 -9.10 7.52 36.36
C GLY A 78 -8.95 7.36 34.84
N GLY A 79 -9.89 6.71 34.22
CA GLY A 79 -9.84 6.41 32.79
C GLY A 79 -8.90 5.28 32.41
N THR A 80 -8.54 4.38 33.33
CA THR A 80 -7.77 3.17 33.08
C THR A 80 -8.37 1.97 33.81
N HIS A 81 -8.18 0.77 33.25
CA HIS A 81 -8.56 -0.49 33.88
C HIS A 81 -7.53 -1.59 33.63
N LEU A 82 -7.56 -2.60 34.49
CA LEU A 82 -6.76 -3.81 34.28
C LEU A 82 -7.43 -4.71 33.23
N HIS A 83 -6.81 -4.86 32.08
CA HIS A 83 -7.29 -5.75 31.03
C HIS A 83 -6.59 -7.11 31.12
N THR A 84 -7.39 -8.19 31.14
CA THR A 84 -6.91 -9.56 31.19
C THR A 84 -7.19 -10.27 29.87
N PHE A 85 -6.16 -10.86 29.29
CA PHE A 85 -6.25 -11.57 28.00
C PHE A 85 -6.58 -13.04 28.23
N ASN A 86 -7.85 -13.38 28.43
CA ASN A 86 -8.29 -14.72 28.81
C ASN A 86 -8.15 -15.77 27.70
N ASN A 87 -8.08 -15.35 26.45
CA ASN A 87 -8.07 -16.27 25.30
C ASN A 87 -7.12 -15.83 24.18
N PHE A 88 -5.96 -15.31 24.55
CA PHE A 88 -4.99 -14.82 23.56
C PHE A 88 -4.48 -15.98 22.69
N PHE A 89 -4.58 -15.85 21.37
CA PHE A 89 -4.32 -16.93 20.39
C PHE A 89 -5.08 -18.24 20.70
N ASN A 90 -6.36 -18.15 21.10
CA ASN A 90 -7.17 -19.30 21.53
C ASN A 90 -6.53 -20.08 22.70
N GLY A 91 -5.97 -19.35 23.66
CA GLY A 91 -5.31 -19.93 24.84
C GLY A 91 -3.93 -20.52 24.57
N LYS A 92 -3.39 -20.36 23.36
CA LYS A 92 -2.06 -20.90 22.99
C LYS A 92 -0.89 -20.03 23.48
N ALA A 93 -1.16 -18.79 23.86
CA ALA A 93 -0.16 -17.89 24.40
C ALA A 93 -0.70 -17.21 25.67
N SER A 94 0.16 -17.06 26.68
CA SER A 94 -0.15 -16.32 27.90
C SER A 94 0.36 -14.91 27.78
N VAL A 95 -0.50 -13.93 28.06
CA VAL A 95 -0.15 -12.53 28.14
C VAL A 95 -0.50 -12.03 29.55
N PRO A 96 0.39 -11.34 30.25
CA PRO A 96 0.07 -10.77 31.56
C PRO A 96 -1.05 -9.74 31.42
N SER A 97 -1.81 -9.56 32.49
CA SER A 97 -2.78 -8.47 32.55
C SER A 97 -2.06 -7.13 32.48
N LEU A 98 -2.58 -6.19 31.69
CA LEU A 98 -2.01 -4.87 31.48
C LEU A 98 -2.99 -3.79 31.90
N ILE A 99 -2.49 -2.68 32.46
CA ILE A 99 -3.28 -1.47 32.66
C ILE A 99 -3.42 -0.81 31.28
N VAL A 100 -4.65 -0.61 30.85
CA VAL A 100 -4.98 0.02 29.56
C VAL A 100 -5.92 1.20 29.76
N PRO A 101 -5.91 2.22 28.87
CA PRO A 101 -6.86 3.32 28.91
C PRO A 101 -8.30 2.82 28.68
N ASP A 102 -9.25 3.43 29.35
CA ASP A 102 -10.67 3.25 29.08
C ASP A 102 -11.07 3.90 27.75
N ASN A 103 -12.10 3.38 27.12
CA ASN A 103 -12.63 3.98 25.89
C ASN A 103 -13.09 5.44 26.09
N SER A 104 -13.52 5.80 27.29
CA SER A 104 -13.91 7.16 27.65
C SER A 104 -12.78 8.19 27.47
N VAL A 105 -11.50 7.75 27.58
CA VAL A 105 -10.33 8.62 27.39
C VAL A 105 -10.16 9.07 25.93
N ALA A 106 -10.76 8.37 24.97
CA ALA A 106 -10.66 8.69 23.55
C ALA A 106 -12.03 8.97 22.89
N ALA A 107 -13.14 8.67 23.54
CA ALA A 107 -14.47 8.66 22.93
C ALA A 107 -15.14 10.03 22.82
N ASP A 108 -14.74 11.00 23.64
CA ASP A 108 -15.35 12.32 23.72
C ASP A 108 -14.40 13.42 23.23
N TYR A 109 -14.01 13.34 21.97
CA TYR A 109 -13.20 14.38 21.35
C TYR A 109 -14.05 15.66 21.13
N PRO A 110 -13.54 16.88 21.47
CA PRO A 110 -12.21 17.19 21.98
C PRO A 110 -12.08 17.12 23.52
N GLY A 111 -13.13 16.84 24.26
CA GLY A 111 -13.14 16.87 25.72
C GLY A 111 -12.16 15.91 26.38
N SER A 112 -12.06 14.67 25.88
CA SER A 112 -11.12 13.66 26.39
C SER A 112 -9.66 14.07 26.21
N TYR A 113 -9.31 14.74 25.11
CA TYR A 113 -7.96 15.25 24.88
C TYR A 113 -7.63 16.45 25.77
N ALA A 114 -8.61 17.31 26.06
CA ALA A 114 -8.45 18.38 27.05
C ALA A 114 -8.17 17.79 28.45
N THR A 115 -8.88 16.72 28.82
CA THR A 115 -8.63 15.99 30.06
C THR A 115 -7.24 15.38 30.12
N LEU A 116 -6.77 14.73 29.05
CA LEU A 116 -5.41 14.19 28.96
C LEU A 116 -4.35 15.31 29.10
N HIS A 117 -4.62 16.49 28.56
CA HIS A 117 -3.70 17.61 28.66
C HIS A 117 -3.52 18.11 30.10
N THR A 118 -4.49 17.91 30.98
CA THR A 118 -4.32 18.22 32.43
C THR A 118 -3.18 17.43 33.05
N TYR A 119 -2.88 16.24 32.53
CA TYR A 119 -1.72 15.44 32.97
C TYR A 119 -0.40 16.07 32.54
N HIS A 120 -0.36 16.61 31.31
CA HIS A 120 0.78 17.40 30.85
C HIS A 120 0.99 18.65 31.74
N ASP A 121 -0.09 19.35 32.09
CA ASP A 121 -0.03 20.58 32.92
C ASP A 121 0.50 20.30 34.33
N ILE A 122 0.12 19.17 34.93
CA ILE A 122 0.65 18.73 36.23
C ILE A 122 2.18 18.54 36.16
N LEU A 123 2.65 17.82 35.17
CA LEU A 123 4.09 17.55 35.00
C LEU A 123 4.86 18.80 34.61
N CYS A 124 4.30 19.64 33.75
CA CYS A 124 4.89 20.91 33.35
C CYS A 124 5.02 21.87 34.56
N ALA A 125 3.98 22.01 35.38
CA ALA A 125 4.02 22.83 36.59
C ALA A 125 5.08 22.32 37.59
N GLU A 126 5.21 21.00 37.76
CA GLU A 126 6.26 20.42 38.61
C GLU A 126 7.67 20.80 38.14
N GLN A 127 7.92 20.75 36.84
CA GLN A 127 9.19 21.16 36.26
C GLN A 127 9.52 22.64 36.49
N HIS A 128 8.50 23.47 36.66
CA HIS A 128 8.64 24.91 36.90
C HIS A 128 8.39 25.31 38.38
N GLY A 129 8.57 24.38 39.32
CA GLY A 129 8.42 24.67 40.75
C GLY A 129 6.98 24.97 41.19
N GLY A 130 6.00 24.46 40.45
CA GLY A 130 4.56 24.68 40.72
C GLY A 130 3.94 25.78 39.88
N ASP A 131 4.72 26.45 39.01
CA ASP A 131 4.21 27.51 38.12
C ASP A 131 3.79 26.93 36.76
N SER A 132 2.49 27.00 36.46
CA SER A 132 1.92 26.56 35.19
C SER A 132 1.89 27.65 34.09
N SER A 133 2.31 28.88 34.41
CA SER A 133 2.23 30.01 33.46
C SER A 133 3.12 29.83 32.23
N SER A 134 4.18 29.04 32.37
CA SER A 134 5.08 28.68 31.27
C SER A 134 4.59 27.51 30.39
N CYS A 135 3.51 26.83 30.81
CA CYS A 135 2.98 25.66 30.11
C CYS A 135 2.07 26.09 28.96
N SER A 136 2.30 25.51 27.79
CA SER A 136 1.46 25.83 26.63
C SER A 136 0.08 25.22 26.77
N PRO A 137 -1.02 26.02 26.68
CA PRO A 137 -2.36 25.50 26.75
C PRO A 137 -2.66 24.59 25.55
N TRP A 138 -3.33 23.47 25.80
CA TRP A 138 -3.79 22.61 24.71
C TRP A 138 -4.87 23.33 23.88
N LYS A 139 -4.77 23.17 22.58
CA LYS A 139 -5.76 23.62 21.61
C LYS A 139 -6.18 22.43 20.74
N PRO A 140 -7.49 22.26 20.48
CA PRO A 140 -7.94 21.22 19.55
C PRO A 140 -7.29 21.37 18.19
N ALA A 141 -6.99 20.26 17.52
CA ALA A 141 -6.55 20.29 16.15
C ALA A 141 -7.66 20.88 15.26
N THR A 142 -7.26 21.73 14.34
CA THR A 142 -8.17 22.37 13.37
C THR A 142 -7.69 22.04 11.96
N PHE A 143 -8.62 21.99 11.00
CA PHE A 143 -8.25 21.95 9.59
C PHE A 143 -7.66 23.30 9.22
N GLY A 144 -6.39 23.30 8.86
CA GLY A 144 -5.66 24.48 8.46
C GLY A 144 -4.98 24.30 7.11
N ILE A 145 -4.30 25.35 6.68
CA ILE A 145 -3.40 25.29 5.51
C ILE A 145 -2.06 24.76 6.02
N ASP A 146 -1.99 23.45 6.29
CA ASP A 146 -0.71 22.79 6.50
C ASP A 146 -0.20 22.30 5.13
N PRO A 147 0.93 22.84 4.63
CA PRO A 147 1.49 22.40 3.35
C PRO A 147 1.73 20.90 3.28
N SER A 148 2.19 20.29 4.39
CA SER A 148 2.50 18.86 4.46
C SER A 148 1.26 17.98 4.44
N GLY A 149 0.13 18.49 4.91
CA GLY A 149 -1.13 17.79 5.03
C GLY A 149 -2.12 18.04 3.89
N THR A 150 -1.76 18.88 2.91
CA THR A 150 -2.65 19.21 1.80
C THR A 150 -2.29 18.39 0.56
N ASN A 151 -3.31 17.76 -0.03
CA ASN A 151 -3.23 17.12 -1.33
C ASN A 151 -4.45 17.56 -2.14
N ASP A 152 -4.24 18.43 -3.12
CA ASP A 152 -5.30 18.99 -3.97
C ASP A 152 -4.95 18.75 -5.43
N GLN A 153 -5.81 17.99 -6.14
CA GLN A 153 -5.53 17.54 -7.49
C GLN A 153 -6.77 17.54 -8.37
N ASP A 154 -6.56 18.00 -9.59
CA ASP A 154 -7.51 17.92 -10.69
C ASP A 154 -6.97 17.02 -11.80
N GLU A 155 -7.80 16.11 -12.32
CA GLU A 155 -7.48 15.28 -13.47
C GLU A 155 -8.60 15.34 -14.51
N HIS A 156 -8.22 15.64 -15.74
CA HIS A 156 -9.10 15.62 -16.91
C HIS A 156 -8.65 14.54 -17.88
N THR A 157 -9.54 13.61 -18.23
CA THR A 157 -9.23 12.60 -19.25
C THR A 157 -10.22 12.69 -20.41
N GLN A 158 -9.68 12.59 -21.61
CA GLN A 158 -10.42 12.52 -22.87
C GLN A 158 -10.01 11.22 -23.56
N ALA A 159 -10.97 10.38 -23.88
CA ALA A 159 -10.70 9.11 -24.52
C ALA A 159 -11.61 8.91 -25.73
N ALA A 160 -11.03 8.40 -26.81
CA ALA A 160 -11.76 7.91 -27.96
C ALA A 160 -11.35 6.47 -28.25
N TYR A 161 -12.26 5.65 -28.75
CA TYR A 161 -11.96 4.29 -29.16
C TYR A 161 -12.74 3.88 -30.39
N GLY A 162 -12.15 2.95 -31.15
CA GLY A 162 -12.78 2.17 -32.21
C GLY A 162 -12.55 0.69 -31.99
N GLN A 163 -13.56 -0.12 -32.26
CA GLN A 163 -13.48 -1.59 -32.18
C GLN A 163 -14.20 -2.19 -33.38
N LEU A 164 -13.52 -3.07 -34.11
CA LEU A 164 -14.07 -3.86 -35.20
C LEU A 164 -14.27 -5.29 -34.72
N ARG A 165 -15.47 -5.86 -34.92
CA ARG A 165 -15.77 -7.28 -34.68
C ARG A 165 -15.88 -8.01 -36.01
N PHE A 166 -15.37 -9.22 -36.02
CA PHE A 166 -15.38 -10.08 -37.20
C PHE A 166 -15.59 -11.54 -36.84
N SER A 167 -16.11 -12.32 -37.79
CA SER A 167 -16.24 -13.77 -37.71
C SER A 167 -15.87 -14.42 -39.05
N MET A 168 -15.31 -15.62 -38.97
CA MET A 168 -14.95 -16.49 -40.09
C MET A 168 -15.61 -17.84 -39.85
N ASP A 169 -16.92 -17.90 -40.10
CA ASP A 169 -17.75 -19.07 -39.82
C ASP A 169 -17.58 -20.20 -40.80
N ASP A 170 -17.09 -19.89 -42.02
CA ASP A 170 -16.83 -20.86 -43.11
C ASP A 170 -15.55 -21.69 -42.92
N LEU A 171 -14.74 -21.36 -41.94
CA LEU A 171 -13.52 -22.11 -41.63
C LEU A 171 -13.87 -23.46 -40.99
N LYS A 172 -13.04 -24.50 -41.27
CA LYS A 172 -13.12 -25.80 -40.58
C LYS A 172 -13.23 -25.64 -39.04
N TYR A 173 -12.55 -24.67 -38.51
CA TYR A 173 -12.62 -24.22 -37.10
C TYR A 173 -13.05 -22.76 -37.11
N PRO A 174 -14.31 -22.45 -36.83
CA PRO A 174 -14.81 -21.10 -36.83
C PRO A 174 -14.01 -20.19 -35.87
N VAL A 175 -13.67 -18.99 -36.36
CA VAL A 175 -12.92 -17.99 -35.62
C VAL A 175 -13.74 -16.72 -35.55
N GLU A 176 -13.91 -16.20 -34.36
CA GLU A 176 -14.49 -14.86 -34.12
C GLU A 176 -13.51 -14.01 -33.33
N GLY A 177 -13.56 -12.71 -33.53
CA GLY A 177 -12.65 -11.82 -32.83
C GLY A 177 -13.03 -10.35 -32.86
N ASN A 178 -12.22 -9.58 -32.19
CA ASN A 178 -12.28 -8.13 -32.29
C ASN A 178 -10.88 -7.50 -32.26
N LEU A 179 -10.74 -6.42 -33.01
CA LEU A 179 -9.58 -5.54 -33.02
C LEU A 179 -10.02 -4.18 -32.49
N GLY A 180 -9.33 -3.65 -31.48
CA GLY A 180 -9.65 -2.38 -30.86
C GLY A 180 -8.44 -1.46 -30.77
N LEU A 181 -8.70 -0.17 -30.84
CA LEU A 181 -7.75 0.89 -30.53
C LEU A 181 -8.40 1.94 -29.66
N ARG A 182 -7.78 2.27 -28.54
CA ARG A 182 -8.20 3.35 -27.66
C ARG A 182 -7.06 4.35 -27.50
N VAL A 183 -7.39 5.63 -27.65
CA VAL A 183 -6.48 6.74 -27.35
C VAL A 183 -7.02 7.49 -26.15
N VAL A 184 -6.15 7.77 -25.19
CA VAL A 184 -6.49 8.50 -23.95
C VAL A 184 -5.52 9.64 -23.77
N HIS A 185 -6.02 10.88 -23.77
CA HIS A 185 -5.31 12.06 -23.35
C HIS A 185 -5.64 12.35 -21.89
N THR A 186 -4.62 12.55 -21.05
CA THR A 186 -4.77 12.92 -19.65
C THR A 186 -4.03 14.21 -19.37
N ASN A 187 -4.70 15.14 -18.68
CA ASN A 187 -4.12 16.35 -18.13
C ASN A 187 -4.38 16.37 -16.62
N ALA A 188 -3.32 16.41 -15.82
CA ALA A 188 -3.37 16.46 -14.38
C ALA A 188 -2.73 17.75 -13.87
N VAL A 189 -3.34 18.35 -12.85
CA VAL A 189 -2.82 19.50 -12.11
C VAL A 189 -2.79 19.14 -10.64
N ALA A 190 -1.64 19.30 -10.01
CA ALA A 190 -1.47 19.13 -8.58
C ALA A 190 -1.02 20.47 -7.96
N HIS A 191 -1.78 20.92 -6.97
CA HIS A 191 -1.50 22.12 -6.19
C HIS A 191 -0.74 21.72 -4.92
N GLY A 192 0.40 22.36 -4.66
CA GLY A 192 1.23 21.97 -3.54
C GLY A 192 2.25 23.00 -3.09
N TYR A 193 3.26 22.51 -2.36
CA TYR A 193 4.23 23.36 -1.68
C TYR A 193 5.63 22.76 -1.74
N THR A 194 6.63 23.63 -1.87
CA THR A 194 8.01 23.30 -1.53
C THR A 194 8.43 24.12 -0.31
N VAL A 195 8.90 23.42 0.74
CA VAL A 195 9.26 24.01 2.03
C VAL A 195 10.74 23.78 2.28
N LEU A 196 11.47 24.79 2.72
CA LEU A 196 12.85 24.69 3.20
C LEU A 196 12.91 25.08 4.68
N SER A 197 13.44 24.17 5.50
CA SER A 197 13.73 24.38 6.91
C SER A 197 15.25 24.37 7.12
N PRO A 198 15.88 25.56 7.30
CA PRO A 198 17.30 25.65 7.61
C PRO A 198 17.60 25.20 9.04
N ALA A 199 18.80 24.69 9.26
CA ALA A 199 19.27 24.32 10.59
C ALA A 199 19.60 25.56 11.43
N THR A 200 19.32 25.45 12.73
CA THR A 200 19.79 26.43 13.73
C THR A 200 20.72 25.72 14.72
N VAL A 201 21.90 26.28 14.96
CA VAL A 201 22.84 25.77 15.97
C VAL A 201 22.77 26.69 17.18
N ASN A 202 22.29 26.18 18.30
CA ASN A 202 22.17 26.92 19.54
C ASN A 202 23.19 26.39 20.56
N PRO A 203 24.27 27.15 20.88
CA PRO A 203 25.18 26.78 21.96
C PRO A 203 24.50 26.97 23.33
N PRO A 204 25.02 26.35 24.42
CA PRO A 204 24.58 26.67 25.78
C PRO A 204 24.66 28.18 26.08
N ALA A 205 23.90 28.64 27.06
CA ALA A 205 23.91 30.04 27.47
C ALA A 205 25.34 30.55 27.79
N GLY A 206 25.80 31.58 27.11
CA GLY A 206 27.17 32.11 27.20
C GLY A 206 28.23 31.26 26.48
N GLY A 207 27.80 30.27 25.73
CA GLY A 207 28.68 29.40 24.95
C GLY A 207 29.02 29.93 23.55
N SER A 208 29.82 29.16 22.82
CA SER A 208 30.25 29.48 21.45
C SER A 208 30.00 28.29 20.50
N VAL A 209 29.94 28.58 19.21
CA VAL A 209 29.88 27.57 18.13
C VAL A 209 31.26 27.51 17.47
N GLY A 210 31.81 26.32 17.31
CA GLY A 210 33.04 26.05 16.60
C GLY A 210 32.87 24.96 15.53
N GLY A 211 33.96 24.59 14.87
CA GLY A 211 33.94 23.55 13.83
C GLY A 211 33.61 24.08 12.44
N LEU A 212 32.82 23.32 11.67
CA LEU A 212 32.44 23.70 10.31
C LEU A 212 31.49 24.91 10.30
N THR A 213 31.67 25.81 9.33
CA THR A 213 30.73 26.92 9.11
C THR A 213 29.44 26.34 8.54
N VAL A 214 28.30 26.68 9.16
CA VAL A 214 26.96 26.33 8.64
C VAL A 214 26.55 27.43 7.65
N PRO A 215 26.35 27.11 6.35
CA PRO A 215 25.84 28.07 5.38
C PRO A 215 24.47 28.59 5.80
N THR A 216 24.25 29.90 5.67
CA THR A 216 22.96 30.50 6.01
C THR A 216 21.98 30.32 4.86
N MET A 217 20.95 29.50 5.09
CA MET A 217 19.85 29.29 4.17
C MET A 217 18.64 30.15 4.59
N GLN A 218 17.88 30.64 3.61
CA GLN A 218 16.64 31.33 3.93
C GLN A 218 15.46 30.35 3.93
N ALA A 219 14.73 30.27 5.05
CA ALA A 219 13.50 29.47 5.14
C ALA A 219 12.44 29.99 4.15
N PHE A 220 11.72 29.09 3.53
CA PHE A 220 10.58 29.42 2.70
C PHE A 220 9.52 28.32 2.69
N ALA A 221 8.27 28.71 2.41
CA ALA A 221 7.18 27.83 2.03
C ALA A 221 6.56 28.40 0.75
N LYS A 222 6.90 27.83 -0.40
CA LYS A 222 6.48 28.31 -1.72
C LYS A 222 5.35 27.47 -2.27
N VAL A 223 4.21 28.11 -2.57
CA VAL A 223 3.12 27.50 -3.34
C VAL A 223 3.62 27.19 -4.76
N GLN A 224 3.30 26.01 -5.26
CA GLN A 224 3.70 25.56 -6.57
C GLN A 224 2.63 24.67 -7.20
N ASP A 225 2.26 24.99 -8.44
CA ASP A 225 1.37 24.17 -9.25
C ASP A 225 2.18 23.36 -10.25
N PHE A 226 1.84 22.08 -10.34
CA PHE A 226 2.44 21.16 -11.29
C PHE A 226 1.38 20.71 -12.29
N GLN A 227 1.64 20.94 -13.55
CA GLN A 227 0.81 20.46 -14.64
C GLN A 227 1.55 19.38 -15.42
N HIS A 228 0.87 18.28 -15.67
CA HIS A 228 1.40 17.16 -16.43
C HIS A 228 0.38 16.62 -17.42
N SER A 229 0.77 16.50 -18.69
CA SER A 229 -0.07 15.94 -19.76
C SER A 229 0.62 14.78 -20.44
N TYR A 230 -0.15 13.75 -20.79
CA TYR A 230 0.38 12.60 -21.52
C TYR A 230 -0.71 11.88 -22.31
N ASP A 231 -0.26 11.16 -23.36
CA ASP A 231 -1.10 10.35 -24.24
C ASP A 231 -0.81 8.86 -24.06
N ASN A 232 -1.86 8.04 -24.15
CA ASN A 232 -1.75 6.60 -24.18
C ASN A 232 -2.51 6.03 -25.37
N VAL A 233 -1.81 5.21 -26.17
CA VAL A 233 -2.40 4.47 -27.29
C VAL A 233 -2.47 3.00 -26.87
N LEU A 234 -3.66 2.43 -26.84
CA LEU A 234 -3.98 1.15 -26.25
C LEU A 234 -4.62 0.22 -27.30
N PRO A 235 -3.82 -0.49 -28.12
CA PRO A 235 -4.33 -1.50 -29.02
C PRO A 235 -4.77 -2.76 -28.26
N SER A 236 -5.76 -3.46 -28.81
CA SER A 236 -6.22 -4.76 -28.33
C SER A 236 -6.63 -5.68 -29.48
N LEU A 237 -6.39 -6.96 -29.32
CA LEU A 237 -6.84 -8.02 -30.23
C LEU A 237 -7.34 -9.18 -29.37
N ASN A 238 -8.54 -9.67 -29.65
CA ASN A 238 -9.08 -10.88 -29.05
C ASN A 238 -9.56 -11.81 -30.16
N LEU A 239 -9.16 -13.06 -30.06
CA LEU A 239 -9.53 -14.15 -30.98
C LEU A 239 -10.15 -15.29 -30.17
N LYS A 240 -11.19 -15.90 -30.69
CA LYS A 240 -11.77 -17.13 -30.18
C LYS A 240 -11.95 -18.11 -31.34
N MET A 241 -11.42 -19.32 -31.20
CA MET A 241 -11.54 -20.40 -32.16
C MET A 241 -12.33 -21.56 -31.54
N LYS A 242 -13.36 -22.01 -32.19
CA LYS A 242 -14.13 -23.21 -31.81
C LYS A 242 -13.54 -24.44 -32.51
N ALA A 243 -12.80 -25.26 -31.76
CA ALA A 243 -12.23 -26.50 -32.28
C ALA A 243 -13.28 -27.62 -32.33
N ARG A 244 -14.23 -27.61 -31.36
CA ARG A 244 -15.42 -28.49 -31.28
C ARG A 244 -16.52 -27.73 -30.55
N ASN A 245 -17.71 -28.30 -30.46
CA ASN A 245 -18.82 -27.69 -29.73
C ASN A 245 -18.54 -27.51 -28.23
N ASP A 246 -17.68 -28.37 -27.68
CA ASP A 246 -17.30 -28.42 -26.28
C ASP A 246 -15.86 -27.94 -26.01
N LEU A 247 -15.10 -27.56 -27.05
CA LEU A 247 -13.69 -27.17 -26.95
C LEU A 247 -13.41 -25.90 -27.73
N GLN A 248 -12.94 -24.88 -27.03
CA GLN A 248 -12.53 -23.62 -27.66
C GLN A 248 -11.18 -23.13 -27.15
N PHE A 249 -10.52 -22.32 -27.96
CA PHE A 249 -9.29 -21.64 -27.65
C PHE A 249 -9.46 -20.14 -27.79
N ARG A 250 -8.81 -19.39 -26.92
CA ARG A 250 -8.77 -17.91 -26.99
C ARG A 250 -7.34 -17.44 -27.01
N ALA A 251 -7.07 -16.41 -27.78
CA ALA A 251 -5.83 -15.67 -27.77
C ALA A 251 -6.15 -14.18 -27.62
N ALA A 252 -5.46 -13.50 -26.71
CA ALA A 252 -5.66 -12.08 -26.52
C ALA A 252 -4.32 -11.35 -26.44
N PHE A 253 -4.30 -10.15 -26.99
CA PHE A 253 -3.26 -9.16 -26.78
C PHE A 253 -3.93 -7.85 -26.37
N ALA A 254 -3.37 -7.17 -25.36
CA ALA A 254 -3.81 -5.83 -24.99
C ALA A 254 -2.66 -4.99 -24.43
N SER A 255 -2.64 -3.72 -24.79
CA SER A 255 -1.89 -2.71 -24.05
C SER A 255 -2.82 -2.05 -23.04
N ALA A 256 -2.38 -1.96 -21.79
CA ALA A 256 -3.14 -1.38 -20.69
C ALA A 256 -2.28 -0.39 -19.91
N VAL A 257 -2.94 0.50 -19.18
CA VAL A 257 -2.29 1.46 -18.28
C VAL A 257 -2.97 1.46 -16.93
N SER A 258 -2.16 1.64 -15.86
CA SER A 258 -2.62 1.95 -14.51
C SER A 258 -2.10 3.33 -14.14
N ARG A 259 -3.01 4.27 -13.91
CA ARG A 259 -2.63 5.62 -13.49
C ARG A 259 -2.16 5.59 -12.05
N PRO A 260 -1.19 6.48 -11.66
CA PRO A 260 -0.82 6.67 -10.27
C PRO A 260 -2.04 7.09 -9.43
N ASP A 261 -2.03 6.72 -8.18
CA ASP A 261 -3.02 7.21 -7.22
C ASP A 261 -2.75 8.68 -6.89
N PHE A 262 -3.77 9.42 -6.47
CA PHE A 262 -3.59 10.82 -6.08
C PHE A 262 -2.65 11.01 -4.89
N SER A 263 -2.54 10.01 -4.01
CA SER A 263 -1.53 9.98 -2.95
C SER A 263 -0.10 9.97 -3.48
N ASP A 264 0.16 9.19 -4.55
CA ASP A 264 1.49 9.12 -5.17
C ASP A 264 1.87 10.42 -5.92
N MET A 265 0.87 11.22 -6.28
CA MET A 265 1.05 12.46 -7.01
C MET A 265 0.98 13.73 -6.14
N GLN A 266 0.97 13.59 -4.81
CA GLN A 266 0.94 14.75 -3.91
C GLN A 266 2.12 15.69 -4.17
N ALA A 267 1.82 16.99 -4.38
CA ALA A 267 2.79 18.00 -4.74
C ALA A 267 3.39 18.68 -3.50
N TYR A 268 3.98 17.90 -2.59
CA TYR A 268 4.66 18.44 -1.41
C TYR A 268 6.10 17.96 -1.33
N THR A 269 7.04 18.92 -1.22
CA THR A 269 8.46 18.64 -1.03
C THR A 269 8.98 19.38 0.19
N SER A 270 9.54 18.65 1.15
CA SER A 270 10.24 19.20 2.31
C SER A 270 11.74 19.09 2.09
N LEU A 271 12.45 20.20 2.24
CA LEU A 271 13.90 20.28 2.18
C LEU A 271 14.42 20.69 3.55
N ALA A 272 15.49 20.07 4.00
CA ALA A 272 16.10 20.32 5.29
C ALA A 272 17.62 20.44 5.18
N GLN A 273 18.17 21.44 5.85
CA GLN A 273 19.58 21.52 6.16
C GLN A 273 19.78 20.88 7.55
N ASN A 274 20.59 19.85 7.64
CA ASN A 274 20.84 19.13 8.89
C ASN A 274 22.29 19.41 9.35
N VAL A 275 22.46 19.62 10.66
CA VAL A 275 23.76 19.89 11.26
C VAL A 275 24.02 18.88 12.37
N THR A 276 25.14 18.18 12.27
CA THR A 276 25.61 17.30 13.35
C THR A 276 26.52 18.09 14.28
N THR A 277 26.21 18.09 15.56
CA THR A 277 26.95 18.83 16.57
C THR A 277 27.35 17.95 17.74
N GLN A 278 28.47 18.32 18.39
CA GLN A 278 28.89 17.79 19.71
C GLN A 278 29.09 18.97 20.64
N THR A 279 28.49 18.91 21.82
CA THR A 279 28.67 19.94 22.87
C THR A 279 29.56 19.42 23.97
N SER A 280 30.63 20.15 24.28
CA SER A 280 31.53 19.88 25.39
C SER A 280 31.74 21.16 26.19
N GLY A 281 31.29 21.19 27.45
CA GLY A 281 31.21 22.40 28.23
C GLY A 281 30.34 23.46 27.57
N ASN A 282 30.87 24.65 27.37
CA ASN A 282 30.16 25.76 26.73
C ASN A 282 30.41 25.86 25.20
N VAL A 283 31.06 24.87 24.58
CA VAL A 283 31.33 24.89 23.14
C VAL A 283 30.53 23.84 22.41
N THR A 284 29.76 24.25 21.43
CA THR A 284 29.08 23.37 20.47
C THR A 284 29.87 23.31 19.17
N THR A 285 30.44 22.18 18.87
CA THR A 285 31.25 21.95 17.66
C THR A 285 30.38 21.33 16.55
N VAL A 286 30.36 21.98 15.38
CA VAL A 286 29.70 21.44 14.18
C VAL A 286 30.67 20.49 13.48
N SER A 287 30.28 19.22 13.34
CA SER A 287 31.07 18.16 12.70
C SER A 287 30.62 17.84 11.26
N ALA A 288 29.35 18.08 10.93
CA ALA A 288 28.84 17.87 9.58
C ALA A 288 27.65 18.78 9.26
N VAL A 289 27.52 19.17 7.99
CA VAL A 289 26.32 19.82 7.43
C VAL A 289 25.87 18.99 6.24
N THR A 290 24.62 18.58 6.23
CA THR A 290 24.02 17.78 5.15
C THR A 290 22.72 18.38 4.67
N TYR A 291 22.38 18.16 3.41
CA TYR A 291 21.19 18.70 2.75
C TYR A 291 20.34 17.53 2.27
N THR A 292 19.14 17.41 2.82
CA THR A 292 18.23 16.31 2.52
C THR A 292 16.85 16.83 2.15
N GLY A 293 16.05 16.00 1.52
CA GLY A 293 14.66 16.31 1.23
C GLY A 293 13.82 15.06 1.04
N THR A 294 12.52 15.24 1.22
CA THR A 294 11.52 14.21 0.99
C THR A 294 10.34 14.82 0.25
N ALA A 295 9.95 14.22 -0.85
CA ALA A 295 8.70 14.52 -1.52
C ALA A 295 7.64 13.50 -1.12
N SER A 296 6.46 13.96 -0.71
CA SER A 296 5.32 13.07 -0.35
C SER A 296 4.82 12.31 -1.57
N GLY A 297 4.90 12.90 -2.75
CA GLY A 297 4.57 12.29 -4.03
C GLY A 297 5.35 12.95 -5.18
N ASN A 298 4.95 12.61 -6.40
CA ASN A 298 5.50 13.23 -7.61
C ASN A 298 4.38 13.48 -8.63
N PRO A 299 3.93 14.72 -8.81
CA PRO A 299 2.87 15.07 -9.75
C PRO A 299 3.22 14.82 -11.22
N LEU A 300 4.48 14.55 -11.53
CA LEU A 300 4.96 14.25 -12.89
C LEU A 300 4.99 12.74 -13.21
N LEU A 301 4.44 11.90 -12.35
CA LEU A 301 4.36 10.46 -12.59
C LEU A 301 3.53 10.14 -13.83
N LYS A 302 4.05 9.22 -14.62
CA LYS A 302 3.34 8.60 -15.76
C LYS A 302 2.65 7.32 -15.33
N PRO A 303 1.60 6.89 -16.05
CA PRO A 303 0.98 5.60 -15.80
C PRO A 303 1.97 4.44 -15.97
N VAL A 304 1.81 3.43 -15.13
CA VAL A 304 2.43 2.12 -15.38
C VAL A 304 1.79 1.52 -16.63
N LYS A 305 2.60 1.09 -17.58
CA LYS A 305 2.16 0.48 -18.85
C LYS A 305 2.35 -1.03 -18.79
N SER A 306 1.37 -1.76 -19.34
CA SER A 306 1.42 -3.22 -19.47
C SER A 306 1.12 -3.61 -20.92
N ASN A 307 1.98 -4.44 -21.51
CA ASN A 307 1.63 -5.23 -22.69
C ASN A 307 1.38 -6.66 -22.22
N GLN A 308 0.21 -7.20 -22.53
CA GLN A 308 -0.21 -8.51 -22.02
C GLN A 308 -0.63 -9.42 -23.18
N PHE A 309 -0.23 -10.70 -23.04
CA PHE A 309 -0.57 -11.79 -23.94
C PHE A 309 -1.20 -12.89 -23.11
N ASP A 310 -2.35 -13.35 -23.56
CA ASP A 310 -3.12 -14.41 -22.90
C ASP A 310 -3.47 -15.47 -23.95
N LEU A 311 -3.30 -16.75 -23.59
CA LEU A 311 -3.76 -17.89 -24.36
C LEU A 311 -4.51 -18.84 -23.45
N THR A 312 -5.75 -19.20 -23.83
CA THR A 312 -6.64 -20.03 -23.00
C THR A 312 -7.21 -21.17 -23.83
N GLY A 313 -7.24 -22.37 -23.25
CA GLY A 313 -7.98 -23.52 -23.73
C GLY A 313 -9.11 -23.86 -22.76
N GLU A 314 -10.34 -23.99 -23.26
CA GLU A 314 -11.54 -24.22 -22.46
C GLU A 314 -12.27 -25.46 -22.99
N TRP A 315 -12.41 -26.48 -22.14
CA TRP A 315 -13.13 -27.73 -22.45
C TRP A 315 -14.33 -27.90 -21.54
N TYR A 316 -15.53 -27.88 -22.13
CA TYR A 316 -16.81 -28.04 -21.48
C TYR A 316 -17.31 -29.48 -21.67
N PHE A 317 -16.72 -30.44 -20.94
CA PHE A 317 -16.90 -31.87 -21.12
C PHE A 317 -18.25 -32.42 -20.65
N ALA A 318 -18.99 -31.61 -19.85
CA ALA A 318 -20.32 -31.95 -19.34
C ALA A 318 -21.15 -30.67 -19.15
N PRO A 319 -22.49 -30.74 -19.02
CA PRO A 319 -23.33 -29.56 -18.77
C PRO A 319 -22.93 -28.73 -17.55
N THR A 320 -22.35 -29.38 -16.52
CA THR A 320 -21.85 -28.73 -15.30
C THR A 320 -20.33 -28.87 -15.18
N GLY A 321 -19.66 -29.41 -16.21
CA GLY A 321 -18.24 -29.75 -16.18
C GLY A 321 -17.42 -28.87 -17.11
N SER A 322 -16.36 -28.24 -16.58
CA SER A 322 -15.41 -27.46 -17.36
C SER A 322 -13.97 -27.70 -16.89
N PHE A 323 -13.04 -27.65 -17.83
CA PHE A 323 -11.61 -27.62 -17.57
C PHE A 323 -10.98 -26.51 -18.42
N THR A 324 -10.28 -25.62 -17.74
CA THR A 324 -9.66 -24.44 -18.38
C THR A 324 -8.19 -24.39 -18.04
N VAL A 325 -7.36 -24.11 -19.03
CA VAL A 325 -5.94 -23.82 -18.87
C VAL A 325 -5.66 -22.49 -19.55
N ALA A 326 -5.06 -21.56 -18.83
CA ALA A 326 -4.62 -20.27 -19.36
C ALA A 326 -3.14 -20.06 -19.09
N VAL A 327 -2.42 -19.52 -20.06
CA VAL A 327 -1.06 -19.00 -19.90
C VAL A 327 -1.06 -17.52 -20.22
N PHE A 328 -0.29 -16.75 -19.45
CA PHE A 328 -0.22 -15.31 -19.62
C PHE A 328 1.20 -14.78 -19.45
N ASP A 329 1.49 -13.67 -20.15
CA ASP A 329 2.70 -12.87 -19.97
C ASP A 329 2.33 -11.38 -19.98
N LYS A 330 2.69 -10.67 -18.91
CA LYS A 330 2.47 -9.25 -18.73
C LYS A 330 3.81 -8.54 -18.57
N GLN A 331 4.17 -7.74 -19.53
CA GLN A 331 5.39 -6.94 -19.55
C GLN A 331 5.08 -5.54 -19.04
N LEU A 332 5.64 -5.17 -17.87
CA LEU A 332 5.39 -3.92 -17.18
C LEU A 332 6.51 -2.91 -17.41
N ARG A 333 6.15 -1.65 -17.62
CA ARG A 333 7.08 -0.52 -17.74
C ARG A 333 6.60 0.63 -16.88
N ASP A 334 7.54 1.51 -16.55
CA ASP A 334 7.26 2.72 -15.78
C ASP A 334 6.69 2.43 -14.39
N ILE A 335 7.11 1.30 -13.77
CA ILE A 335 6.72 0.95 -12.39
C ILE A 335 7.26 2.02 -11.45
N VAL A 336 6.39 2.53 -10.57
CA VAL A 336 6.73 3.54 -9.60
C VAL A 336 7.59 2.93 -8.48
N VAL A 337 8.69 3.58 -8.18
CA VAL A 337 9.63 3.25 -7.09
C VAL A 337 10.17 4.53 -6.48
N ASN A 338 10.57 4.50 -5.22
CA ASN A 338 11.22 5.65 -4.60
C ASN A 338 12.68 5.73 -5.04
N GLN A 339 13.09 6.87 -5.56
CA GLN A 339 14.47 7.18 -5.93
C GLN A 339 14.88 8.56 -5.42
N THR A 340 16.19 8.80 -5.35
CA THR A 340 16.72 10.13 -5.06
C THR A 340 16.95 10.94 -6.32
N SER A 341 16.73 12.24 -6.19
CA SER A 341 17.12 13.27 -7.15
C SER A 341 17.89 14.38 -6.43
N ILE A 342 18.61 15.19 -7.18
CA ILE A 342 19.33 16.36 -6.64
C ILE A 342 18.53 17.61 -6.94
N VAL A 343 18.29 18.42 -5.89
CA VAL A 343 17.73 19.77 -6.00
C VAL A 343 18.75 20.76 -5.47
N SER A 344 19.31 21.60 -6.34
CA SER A 344 20.34 22.56 -5.94
C SER A 344 19.69 23.91 -5.59
N LEU A 345 19.95 24.41 -4.40
CA LEU A 345 19.48 25.72 -3.91
C LEU A 345 20.64 26.59 -3.43
N PRO A 346 20.59 27.91 -3.71
CA PRO A 346 21.62 28.82 -3.23
C PRO A 346 21.42 29.13 -1.74
N ASP A 347 22.53 29.32 -1.02
CA ASP A 347 22.57 30.01 0.27
C ASP A 347 22.45 31.52 0.11
N THR A 348 22.49 32.26 1.21
CA THR A 348 22.41 33.74 1.19
C THR A 348 23.60 34.40 0.49
N ASN A 349 24.69 33.69 0.25
CA ASN A 349 25.89 34.15 -0.48
C ASN A 349 25.87 33.75 -1.97
N GLY A 350 24.82 33.01 -2.40
CA GLY A 350 24.68 32.53 -3.78
C GLY A 350 25.43 31.24 -4.08
N GLN A 351 26.03 30.58 -3.08
CA GLN A 351 26.65 29.26 -3.24
C GLN A 351 25.59 28.17 -3.29
N LEU A 352 25.64 27.30 -4.31
CA LEU A 352 24.69 26.21 -4.49
C LEU A 352 25.00 25.05 -3.55
N HIS A 353 23.95 24.51 -2.93
CA HIS A 353 23.99 23.31 -2.10
C HIS A 353 23.01 22.28 -2.63
N ASP A 354 23.47 21.03 -2.74
CA ASP A 354 22.73 19.92 -3.35
C ASP A 354 21.92 19.16 -2.31
N PHE A 355 20.60 19.31 -2.36
CA PHE A 355 19.65 18.56 -1.55
C PHE A 355 19.38 17.21 -2.21
N VAL A 356 19.63 16.15 -1.48
CA VAL A 356 19.30 14.77 -1.90
C VAL A 356 17.84 14.50 -1.54
N VAL A 357 16.96 14.57 -2.54
CA VAL A 357 15.50 14.45 -2.36
C VAL A 357 15.03 13.06 -2.75
N THR A 358 14.37 12.36 -1.84
CA THR A 358 13.69 11.08 -2.12
C THR A 358 12.28 11.35 -2.59
N SER A 359 11.91 10.79 -3.74
CA SER A 359 10.57 10.91 -4.33
C SER A 359 10.16 9.66 -5.11
N PRO A 360 8.85 9.37 -5.27
CA PRO A 360 8.39 8.36 -6.20
C PRO A 360 8.69 8.78 -7.65
N VAL A 361 9.20 7.85 -8.45
CA VAL A 361 9.51 8.03 -9.88
C VAL A 361 9.15 6.79 -10.67
N ASN A 362 8.95 6.93 -12.00
CA ASN A 362 8.79 5.79 -12.90
C ASN A 362 10.15 5.13 -13.17
N GLY A 363 10.69 4.44 -12.17
CA GLY A 363 12.09 4.01 -12.11
C GLY A 363 12.35 2.54 -12.39
N ALA A 364 11.31 1.73 -12.71
CA ALA A 364 11.49 0.29 -12.89
C ALA A 364 10.64 -0.28 -14.03
N LYS A 365 11.05 -1.49 -14.47
CA LYS A 365 10.28 -2.38 -15.33
C LYS A 365 10.15 -3.75 -14.66
N GLY A 366 9.27 -4.58 -15.17
CA GLY A 366 9.07 -5.91 -14.63
C GLY A 366 8.23 -6.79 -15.53
N TYR A 367 7.95 -7.98 -15.03
CA TYR A 367 7.02 -8.90 -15.68
C TYR A 367 6.24 -9.71 -14.65
N ALA A 368 5.08 -10.19 -15.05
CA ALA A 368 4.34 -11.25 -14.41
C ALA A 368 3.86 -12.22 -15.48
N ARG A 369 4.30 -13.47 -15.40
CA ARG A 369 3.94 -14.53 -16.34
C ARG A 369 3.58 -15.79 -15.59
N GLY A 370 2.66 -16.57 -16.15
CA GLY A 370 2.21 -17.72 -15.39
C GLY A 370 1.25 -18.62 -16.12
N LEU A 371 0.74 -19.54 -15.32
CA LEU A 371 -0.21 -20.57 -15.72
C LEU A 371 -1.37 -20.56 -14.73
N GLU A 372 -2.60 -20.63 -15.25
CA GLU A 372 -3.81 -20.85 -14.48
C GLU A 372 -4.51 -22.11 -14.97
N VAL A 373 -4.93 -22.95 -14.02
CA VAL A 373 -5.72 -24.15 -14.29
C VAL A 373 -6.97 -24.09 -13.46
N ALA A 374 -8.13 -24.31 -14.08
CA ALA A 374 -9.41 -24.37 -13.37
C ALA A 374 -10.19 -25.62 -13.80
N PHE A 375 -10.78 -26.28 -12.83
CA PHE A 375 -11.62 -27.45 -13.02
C PHE A 375 -12.88 -27.31 -12.18
N GLN A 376 -14.03 -27.63 -12.78
CA GLN A 376 -15.30 -27.66 -12.08
C GLN A 376 -16.19 -28.77 -12.64
N THR A 377 -16.89 -29.51 -11.76
CA THR A 377 -17.93 -30.44 -12.17
C THR A 377 -18.86 -30.80 -11.01
N TYR A 378 -20.10 -31.17 -11.33
CA TYR A 378 -20.95 -31.97 -10.44
C TYR A 378 -20.97 -33.42 -10.93
N PHE A 379 -21.03 -34.36 -9.99
CA PHE A 379 -21.00 -35.80 -10.30
C PHE A 379 -22.42 -36.33 -10.60
N THR A 380 -23.11 -35.69 -11.54
CA THR A 380 -24.51 -35.98 -11.90
C THR A 380 -24.77 -37.39 -12.39
N ALA A 381 -23.70 -38.11 -12.80
CA ALA A 381 -23.81 -39.54 -13.18
C ALA A 381 -23.87 -40.51 -11.97
N LEU A 382 -23.62 -40.02 -10.75
CA LEU A 382 -23.73 -40.83 -9.55
C LEU A 382 -25.20 -41.00 -9.11
N PRO A 383 -25.56 -42.15 -8.52
CA PRO A 383 -26.97 -42.41 -8.16
C PRO A 383 -27.39 -41.66 -6.89
N GLY A 384 -28.68 -41.29 -6.85
CA GLY A 384 -29.35 -40.77 -5.66
C GLY A 384 -28.70 -39.52 -5.11
N PHE A 385 -28.50 -39.45 -3.81
CA PHE A 385 -27.93 -38.28 -3.13
C PHE A 385 -26.48 -37.97 -3.56
N LEU A 386 -25.74 -38.93 -4.09
CA LEU A 386 -24.37 -38.71 -4.55
C LEU A 386 -24.27 -37.81 -5.77
N SER A 387 -25.33 -37.68 -6.57
CA SER A 387 -25.39 -36.80 -7.74
C SER A 387 -25.32 -35.31 -7.39
N GLY A 388 -25.63 -34.96 -6.13
CA GLY A 388 -25.53 -33.60 -5.63
C GLY A 388 -24.11 -33.12 -5.31
N PHE A 389 -23.14 -34.05 -5.23
CA PHE A 389 -21.74 -33.66 -4.97
C PHE A 389 -21.08 -33.04 -6.20
N GLY A 390 -20.26 -32.05 -5.95
CA GLY A 390 -19.43 -31.39 -6.94
C GLY A 390 -18.10 -30.94 -6.39
N VAL A 391 -17.18 -30.62 -7.27
CA VAL A 391 -15.88 -30.08 -6.95
C VAL A 391 -15.52 -28.93 -7.86
N GLN A 392 -14.93 -27.89 -7.29
CA GLN A 392 -14.28 -26.80 -8.01
C GLN A 392 -12.86 -26.65 -7.50
N ALA A 393 -11.91 -26.59 -8.41
CA ALA A 393 -10.50 -26.41 -8.08
C ALA A 393 -9.86 -25.41 -9.05
N ASN A 394 -9.01 -24.54 -8.55
CA ASN A 394 -8.13 -23.74 -9.39
C ASN A 394 -6.73 -23.67 -8.80
N TYR A 395 -5.76 -23.53 -9.67
CA TYR A 395 -4.36 -23.34 -9.34
C TYR A 395 -3.77 -22.26 -10.22
N THR A 396 -3.04 -21.33 -9.61
CA THR A 396 -2.32 -20.27 -10.29
C THR A 396 -0.86 -20.32 -9.91
N PHE A 397 0.00 -20.34 -10.92
CA PHE A 397 1.44 -20.13 -10.80
C PHE A 397 1.81 -18.81 -11.45
N VAL A 398 2.57 -17.95 -10.72
CA VAL A 398 3.06 -16.66 -11.24
C VAL A 398 4.55 -16.54 -10.97
N ASP A 399 5.33 -16.38 -12.01
CA ASP A 399 6.70 -15.92 -11.95
C ASP A 399 6.72 -14.41 -12.20
N SER A 400 7.25 -13.64 -11.27
CA SER A 400 7.31 -12.18 -11.38
C SER A 400 8.66 -11.64 -10.94
N LYS A 401 9.06 -10.51 -11.54
CA LYS A 401 10.31 -9.85 -11.22
C LYS A 401 10.20 -8.35 -11.48
N ARG A 402 10.80 -7.55 -10.59
CA ARG A 402 11.00 -6.12 -10.77
C ARG A 402 12.49 -5.86 -11.01
N LYS A 403 12.80 -5.02 -11.98
CA LYS A 403 14.15 -4.58 -12.31
C LYS A 403 14.18 -3.06 -12.44
N LEU A 404 15.08 -2.41 -11.73
CA LEU A 404 15.28 -0.96 -11.80
C LEU A 404 15.86 -0.54 -13.16
N TYR A 405 15.50 0.65 -13.65
CA TYR A 405 16.13 1.24 -14.85
C TYR A 405 17.58 1.62 -14.56
N THR A 406 17.82 2.24 -13.39
CA THR A 406 19.17 2.52 -12.90
C THR A 406 19.53 1.45 -11.89
N PRO A 407 20.44 0.53 -12.20
CA PRO A 407 20.85 -0.50 -11.26
C PRO A 407 21.47 0.11 -10.00
N VAL A 408 21.24 -0.53 -8.86
CA VAL A 408 22.00 -0.27 -7.65
C VAL A 408 23.45 -0.64 -7.91
N THR A 409 24.34 0.34 -7.95
CA THR A 409 25.73 0.15 -8.36
C THR A 409 26.62 -0.42 -7.25
N SER A 410 26.18 -0.37 -6.00
CA SER A 410 26.91 -0.93 -4.87
C SER A 410 26.36 -2.31 -4.49
N ALA A 411 27.22 -3.32 -4.55
CA ALA A 411 26.91 -4.64 -4.02
C ALA A 411 26.93 -4.66 -2.47
N THR A 412 27.37 -3.59 -1.85
CA THR A 412 27.53 -3.45 -0.38
C THR A 412 26.71 -2.27 0.11
N CYS A 413 26.08 -2.45 1.24
CA CYS A 413 25.29 -1.43 1.94
C CYS A 413 26.17 -0.58 2.86
N THR A 414 27.36 -0.23 2.43
CA THR A 414 28.32 0.51 3.21
C THR A 414 28.01 2.00 3.28
N GLY A 415 28.11 2.56 4.45
CA GLY A 415 28.14 4.01 4.71
C GLY A 415 26.75 4.63 4.93
N GLY A 416 26.60 5.22 6.09
CA GLY A 416 25.54 6.17 6.39
C GLY A 416 24.24 5.59 6.94
N ASN A 417 23.45 6.50 7.47
CA ASN A 417 22.12 6.26 7.99
C ASN A 417 21.23 5.56 6.93
N ALA A 418 20.62 4.44 7.30
CA ALA A 418 19.69 3.67 6.44
C ALA A 418 18.59 4.51 5.79
N ALA A 419 18.15 5.58 6.45
CA ALA A 419 17.14 6.50 5.93
C ALA A 419 17.63 7.35 4.74
N ALA A 420 18.94 7.61 4.63
CA ALA A 420 19.52 8.40 3.54
C ALA A 420 19.93 7.54 2.33
N ASN A 421 19.99 6.22 2.49
CA ASN A 421 20.40 5.33 1.40
C ASN A 421 19.19 4.76 0.68
N VAL A 422 18.85 5.37 -0.47
CA VAL A 422 17.70 4.98 -1.31
C VAL A 422 17.79 3.53 -1.80
N ASN A 423 18.99 3.02 -1.97
CA ASN A 423 19.20 1.64 -2.38
C ASN A 423 18.62 0.63 -1.36
N LEU A 424 18.62 1.00 -0.08
CA LEU A 424 18.00 0.21 0.98
C LEU A 424 16.49 0.07 0.81
N ASN A 425 15.83 1.08 0.27
CA ASN A 425 14.37 1.10 0.07
C ASN A 425 13.91 0.30 -1.15
N LEU A 426 14.79 0.06 -2.11
CA LEU A 426 14.43 -0.57 -3.39
C LEU A 426 14.59 -2.09 -3.35
N ASN A 427 15.77 -2.57 -3.03
CA ASN A 427 16.08 -4.00 -3.04
C ASN A 427 16.35 -4.54 -1.63
N GLY A 428 16.57 -3.65 -0.67
CA GLY A 428 16.92 -4.02 0.68
C GLY A 428 18.40 -4.37 0.85
N CYS A 429 18.80 -4.40 2.10
CA CYS A 429 20.14 -4.79 2.55
C CYS A 429 20.02 -5.70 3.76
N ASP A 430 20.81 -6.74 3.79
CA ASP A 430 20.90 -7.61 4.96
C ASP A 430 21.92 -7.07 5.98
N THR A 431 21.86 -7.60 7.18
CA THR A 431 22.81 -7.34 8.28
C THR A 431 24.23 -7.79 7.96
N ASP A 432 24.43 -8.63 6.94
CA ASP A 432 25.76 -9.03 6.43
C ASP A 432 26.35 -8.04 5.40
N GLY A 433 25.66 -6.92 5.14
CA GLY A 433 26.11 -5.86 4.23
C GLY A 433 25.87 -6.11 2.76
N ARG A 434 25.18 -7.17 2.38
CA ARG A 434 24.86 -7.49 0.98
C ARG A 434 23.43 -7.11 0.61
N THR A 435 23.23 -6.69 -0.63
CA THR A 435 21.90 -6.41 -1.19
C THR A 435 21.19 -7.69 -1.61
N PHE A 436 19.85 -7.68 -1.62
CA PHE A 436 19.03 -8.82 -2.04
C PHE A 436 18.89 -8.98 -3.57
N GLY A 437 19.41 -8.06 -4.36
CA GLY A 437 19.25 -8.09 -5.82
C GLY A 437 17.81 -7.83 -6.27
N ASP A 438 17.43 -8.37 -7.44
CA ASP A 438 16.09 -8.18 -8.00
C ASP A 438 15.02 -8.97 -7.22
N LEU A 439 14.03 -8.28 -6.69
CA LEU A 439 12.91 -8.85 -5.95
C LEU A 439 11.69 -9.08 -6.86
N PRO A 440 10.74 -9.98 -6.49
CA PRO A 440 9.48 -10.14 -7.20
C PRO A 440 8.60 -8.88 -7.07
N LEU A 441 7.52 -8.84 -7.84
CA LEU A 441 6.49 -7.81 -7.65
C LEU A 441 5.81 -7.97 -6.28
N GLN A 442 5.47 -6.83 -5.67
CA GLN A 442 4.83 -6.81 -4.36
C GLN A 442 3.41 -7.39 -4.42
N ASN A 443 2.99 -8.00 -3.30
CA ASN A 443 1.67 -8.57 -3.08
C ASN A 443 1.26 -9.68 -4.08
N LEU A 444 2.21 -10.27 -4.78
CA LEU A 444 1.98 -11.34 -5.75
C LEU A 444 2.59 -12.65 -5.25
N SER A 445 1.74 -13.60 -4.89
CA SER A 445 2.16 -14.94 -4.49
C SER A 445 2.54 -15.77 -5.70
N ARG A 446 3.62 -16.54 -5.61
CA ARG A 446 4.07 -17.40 -6.71
C ARG A 446 3.12 -18.56 -6.99
N ASN A 447 2.53 -19.13 -5.95
CA ASN A 447 1.58 -20.23 -6.06
C ASN A 447 0.34 -19.90 -5.23
N SER A 448 -0.84 -20.14 -5.80
CA SER A 448 -2.10 -20.12 -5.08
C SER A 448 -3.03 -21.19 -5.60
N TYR A 449 -3.84 -21.76 -4.73
CA TYR A 449 -4.90 -22.67 -5.14
C TYR A 449 -6.11 -22.55 -4.24
N ASN A 450 -7.28 -22.87 -4.82
CA ASN A 450 -8.53 -23.00 -4.10
C ASN A 450 -9.14 -24.34 -4.47
N LEU A 451 -9.67 -25.01 -3.46
CA LEU A 451 -10.41 -26.26 -3.61
C LEU A 451 -11.74 -26.10 -2.88
N THR A 452 -12.85 -26.26 -3.59
CA THR A 452 -14.19 -26.20 -3.03
C THR A 452 -14.90 -27.52 -3.27
N LEU A 453 -15.35 -28.14 -2.20
CA LEU A 453 -16.32 -29.24 -2.25
C LEU A 453 -17.71 -28.63 -2.18
N MET A 454 -18.61 -29.09 -3.03
CA MET A 454 -19.96 -28.59 -3.19
C MET A 454 -20.97 -29.73 -3.03
N TYR A 455 -22.13 -29.38 -2.52
CA TYR A 455 -23.29 -30.28 -2.52
C TYR A 455 -24.53 -29.44 -2.79
N ASP A 456 -25.23 -29.76 -3.86
CA ASP A 456 -26.46 -29.11 -4.24
C ASP A 456 -27.49 -30.16 -4.69
N GLN A 457 -28.45 -30.47 -3.82
CA GLN A 457 -29.54 -31.38 -4.17
C GLN A 457 -30.80 -31.11 -3.32
N GLY A 458 -31.92 -30.98 -3.99
CA GLY A 458 -33.19 -30.67 -3.36
C GLY A 458 -33.13 -29.34 -2.57
N PRO A 459 -33.56 -29.34 -1.30
CA PRO A 459 -33.54 -28.14 -0.48
C PRO A 459 -32.16 -27.82 0.12
N LEU A 460 -31.17 -28.73 0.01
CA LEU A 460 -29.88 -28.61 0.67
C LEU A 460 -28.80 -28.12 -0.30
N SER A 461 -28.09 -27.06 0.10
CA SER A 461 -26.87 -26.60 -0.55
C SER A 461 -25.78 -26.45 0.51
N ALA A 462 -24.60 -27.00 0.26
CA ALA A 462 -23.45 -26.91 1.16
C ALA A 462 -22.16 -26.71 0.38
N ARG A 463 -21.23 -25.97 0.96
CA ARG A 463 -19.90 -25.70 0.39
C ARG A 463 -18.86 -25.73 1.48
N MET A 464 -17.68 -26.26 1.15
CA MET A 464 -16.49 -26.19 1.98
C MET A 464 -15.31 -25.84 1.09
N ALA A 465 -14.71 -24.70 1.33
CA ALA A 465 -13.63 -24.15 0.53
C ALA A 465 -12.31 -24.09 1.32
N TYR A 466 -11.24 -24.55 0.71
CA TYR A 466 -9.88 -24.31 1.18
C TYR A 466 -9.15 -23.43 0.19
N SER A 467 -8.70 -22.26 0.67
CA SER A 467 -7.90 -21.31 -0.08
C SER A 467 -6.49 -21.25 0.49
N TRP A 468 -5.48 -21.39 -0.37
CA TRP A 468 -4.07 -21.32 0.02
C TRP A 468 -3.26 -20.48 -0.94
N ARG A 469 -2.27 -19.73 -0.41
CA ARG A 469 -1.27 -19.01 -1.16
C ARG A 469 0.12 -19.16 -0.55
N SER A 470 1.14 -19.19 -1.40
CA SER A 470 2.52 -19.09 -0.95
C SER A 470 2.83 -17.68 -0.44
N ARG A 471 4.01 -17.51 0.16
CA ARG A 471 4.48 -16.19 0.58
C ARG A 471 4.53 -15.19 -0.59
N SER A 472 4.32 -13.91 -0.26
CA SER A 472 4.45 -12.78 -1.19
C SER A 472 5.25 -11.64 -0.56
N LEU A 473 6.08 -10.97 -1.36
CA LEU A 473 6.78 -9.76 -0.93
C LEU A 473 5.74 -8.68 -0.61
N GLN A 474 5.80 -8.08 0.58
CA GLN A 474 4.93 -6.96 0.95
C GLN A 474 5.60 -5.62 0.69
N ALA A 475 6.79 -5.45 1.22
CA ALA A 475 7.54 -4.21 1.13
C ALA A 475 9.01 -4.44 1.44
N VAL A 476 9.81 -3.40 1.25
CA VAL A 476 11.21 -3.33 1.68
C VAL A 476 11.35 -2.12 2.60
N ASN A 477 12.16 -2.23 3.64
CA ASN A 477 12.47 -1.13 4.57
C ASN A 477 11.23 -0.52 5.24
N VAL A 478 10.33 -1.36 5.75
CA VAL A 478 9.22 -0.87 6.58
C VAL A 478 9.69 -0.60 8.00
N ASN A 479 8.95 0.23 8.74
CA ASN A 479 9.27 0.56 10.12
C ASN A 479 9.51 -0.70 10.97
N GLY A 480 10.61 -0.72 11.72
CA GLY A 480 11.05 -1.85 12.55
C GLY A 480 11.73 -2.99 11.78
N THR A 481 12.08 -2.80 10.50
CA THR A 481 12.86 -3.77 9.71
C THR A 481 14.12 -3.15 9.12
N SER A 482 14.55 -2.03 9.65
CA SER A 482 15.78 -1.32 9.27
C SER A 482 16.53 -0.84 10.51
N GLY A 483 17.81 -0.64 10.35
CA GLY A 483 18.69 -0.14 11.39
C GLY A 483 20.10 0.06 10.86
N SER A 484 21.01 0.35 11.76
CA SER A 484 22.43 0.41 11.48
C SER A 484 23.20 -0.32 12.58
N ASP A 485 24.12 -1.16 12.17
CA ASP A 485 24.96 -1.95 13.06
C ASP A 485 26.33 -1.29 13.21
N ALA A 486 26.92 -1.46 14.37
CA ALA A 486 28.28 -1.06 14.73
C ALA A 486 28.62 0.43 14.50
N LEU A 487 29.15 1.01 15.53
CA LEU A 487 29.86 2.29 15.46
C LEU A 487 31.30 2.03 15.00
N ASP A 488 31.78 2.83 14.05
CA ASP A 488 33.22 2.89 13.77
C ASP A 488 33.97 3.59 14.90
N SER A 489 35.29 3.65 14.80
CA SER A 489 36.16 4.29 15.82
C SER A 489 35.89 5.79 16.02
N SER A 490 35.15 6.43 15.10
CA SER A 490 34.76 7.84 15.17
C SER A 490 33.32 8.03 15.68
N GLY A 491 32.58 6.94 16.00
CA GLY A 491 31.18 6.97 16.41
C GLY A 491 30.19 7.04 15.26
N GLY A 492 30.64 6.88 14.00
CA GLY A 492 29.82 6.76 12.82
C GLY A 492 29.31 5.33 12.62
N TYR A 493 28.13 5.17 12.04
CA TYR A 493 27.60 3.85 11.69
C TYR A 493 28.29 3.30 10.45
N THR A 494 28.80 2.07 10.52
CA THR A 494 29.54 1.44 9.43
C THR A 494 28.63 0.74 8.42
N GLN A 495 27.43 0.35 8.83
CA GLN A 495 26.56 -0.49 8.01
C GLN A 495 25.09 -0.25 8.31
N GLY A 496 24.35 0.17 7.28
CA GLY A 496 22.89 0.20 7.33
C GLY A 496 22.29 -1.09 6.79
N TRP A 497 21.16 -1.53 7.35
CA TRP A 497 20.38 -2.66 6.87
C TRP A 497 18.91 -2.30 6.74
N ALA A 498 18.21 -2.95 5.79
CA ALA A 498 16.80 -2.78 5.52
C ALA A 498 16.25 -4.06 4.89
N LEU A 499 15.45 -4.80 5.63
CA LEU A 499 15.04 -6.15 5.24
C LEU A 499 13.76 -6.14 4.39
N PRO A 500 13.68 -7.01 3.38
CA PRO A 500 12.42 -7.32 2.71
C PRO A 500 11.44 -7.99 3.69
N THR A 501 10.20 -7.51 3.70
CA THR A 501 9.11 -8.04 4.51
C THR A 501 8.15 -8.83 3.63
N TRP A 502 7.80 -10.03 4.09
CA TRP A 502 6.95 -10.96 3.38
C TRP A 502 5.69 -11.28 4.17
N ALA A 503 4.55 -11.39 3.47
CA ALA A 503 3.43 -12.16 3.97
C ALA A 503 3.77 -13.63 3.84
N GLY A 504 3.80 -14.36 4.93
CA GLY A 504 4.05 -15.81 4.95
C GLY A 504 2.97 -16.59 4.17
N ALA A 505 3.24 -17.85 3.90
CA ALA A 505 2.23 -18.72 3.31
C ALA A 505 0.99 -18.80 4.22
N TYR A 506 -0.19 -18.73 3.60
CA TYR A 506 -1.46 -18.67 4.32
C TYR A 506 -2.49 -19.59 3.67
N GLY A 507 -3.20 -20.36 4.50
CA GLY A 507 -4.29 -21.22 4.08
C GLY A 507 -5.46 -21.13 5.04
N GLN A 508 -6.69 -21.05 4.53
CA GLN A 508 -7.92 -20.90 5.30
C GLN A 508 -9.00 -21.84 4.80
N VAL A 509 -9.78 -22.38 5.73
CA VAL A 509 -10.98 -23.20 5.44
C VAL A 509 -12.22 -22.43 5.84
N ASP A 510 -13.15 -22.31 4.90
CA ASP A 510 -14.47 -21.71 5.07
C ASP A 510 -15.53 -22.73 4.68
N ALA A 511 -16.69 -22.72 5.34
CA ALA A 511 -17.81 -23.57 4.97
C ALA A 511 -19.14 -22.84 5.14
N SER A 512 -20.09 -23.24 4.31
CA SER A 512 -21.48 -22.78 4.42
C SER A 512 -22.46 -23.93 4.13
N ILE A 513 -23.60 -23.89 4.79
CA ILE A 513 -24.73 -24.78 4.54
C ILE A 513 -26.00 -23.96 4.53
N SER A 514 -26.87 -24.19 3.57
CA SER A 514 -28.20 -23.59 3.50
C SER A 514 -29.26 -24.64 3.22
N TYR A 515 -30.41 -24.46 3.84
CA TYR A 515 -31.54 -25.38 3.71
C TYR A 515 -32.83 -24.58 3.44
N LYS A 516 -33.47 -24.86 2.29
CA LYS A 516 -34.78 -24.31 1.95
C LYS A 516 -35.85 -25.04 2.73
N VAL A 517 -36.35 -24.45 3.82
CA VAL A 517 -37.41 -25.03 4.67
C VAL A 517 -38.75 -25.01 3.92
N THR A 518 -39.00 -23.92 3.19
CA THR A 518 -40.09 -23.72 2.24
C THR A 518 -39.61 -22.93 1.03
N ASP A 519 -40.42 -22.80 -0.01
CA ASP A 519 -40.07 -21.96 -1.18
C ASP A 519 -39.81 -20.50 -0.83
N LYS A 520 -40.30 -20.05 0.32
CA LYS A 520 -40.13 -18.66 0.81
C LYS A 520 -39.18 -18.53 1.98
N PHE A 521 -38.78 -19.62 2.63
CA PHE A 521 -37.99 -19.56 3.85
C PHE A 521 -36.74 -20.44 3.76
N THR A 522 -35.58 -19.82 3.92
CA THR A 522 -34.27 -20.49 3.89
C THR A 522 -33.49 -20.18 5.18
N LEU A 523 -32.90 -21.23 5.77
CA LEU A 523 -31.95 -21.12 6.87
C LEU A 523 -30.54 -21.34 6.35
N GLY A 524 -29.56 -20.58 6.85
CA GLY A 524 -28.16 -20.67 6.50
C GLY A 524 -27.25 -20.63 7.74
N LEU A 525 -26.15 -21.38 7.68
CA LEU A 525 -25.05 -21.32 8.61
C LEU A 525 -23.75 -21.15 7.81
N GLU A 526 -22.90 -20.23 8.25
CA GLU A 526 -21.59 -19.99 7.64
C GLU A 526 -20.51 -20.02 8.73
N GLY A 527 -19.36 -20.56 8.39
CA GLY A 527 -18.16 -20.54 9.21
C GLY A 527 -16.98 -20.06 8.38
N GLN A 528 -16.31 -19.03 8.83
CA GLN A 528 -15.10 -18.51 8.23
C GLN A 528 -13.91 -18.80 9.12
N ASN A 529 -12.76 -19.07 8.51
CA ASN A 529 -11.51 -19.39 9.21
C ASN A 529 -11.67 -20.52 10.25
N LEU A 530 -12.34 -21.61 9.86
CA LEU A 530 -12.76 -22.69 10.76
C LEU A 530 -11.61 -23.31 11.59
N PHE A 531 -10.40 -23.32 11.04
CA PHE A 531 -9.21 -23.86 11.72
C PHE A 531 -8.30 -22.79 12.31
N ASN A 532 -8.81 -21.54 12.45
CA ASN A 532 -8.07 -20.43 13.02
C ASN A 532 -6.67 -20.29 12.40
N ALA A 533 -6.62 -20.10 11.10
CA ALA A 533 -5.38 -19.85 10.37
C ALA A 533 -4.69 -18.59 10.91
N ILE A 534 -3.38 -18.66 11.11
CA ILE A 534 -2.57 -17.57 11.61
C ILE A 534 -1.88 -16.91 10.43
N TYR A 535 -2.13 -15.61 10.22
CA TYR A 535 -1.39 -14.80 9.27
C TYR A 535 -0.04 -14.45 9.86
N LYS A 536 1.03 -14.64 9.07
CA LYS A 536 2.41 -14.40 9.47
C LYS A 536 3.03 -13.31 8.63
N GLN A 537 3.79 -12.43 9.26
CA GLN A 537 4.74 -11.56 8.60
C GLN A 537 6.16 -12.05 8.90
N GLU A 538 6.99 -12.06 7.89
CA GLU A 538 8.37 -12.57 7.95
C GLU A 538 9.31 -11.51 7.38
N MET A 539 10.53 -11.46 7.91
CA MET A 539 11.64 -10.65 7.39
C MET A 539 12.63 -11.58 6.71
N GLN A 540 13.15 -11.18 5.57
CA GLN A 540 14.14 -11.96 4.84
C GLN A 540 15.55 -11.54 5.21
N GLN A 541 16.40 -12.52 5.56
CA GLN A 541 17.85 -12.41 5.59
C GLN A 541 18.46 -13.42 4.62
N HIS A 542 19.75 -13.30 4.30
CA HIS A 542 20.46 -14.31 3.48
C HIS A 542 20.52 -15.67 4.17
N ILE A 543 20.57 -15.69 5.50
CA ILE A 543 20.54 -16.93 6.31
C ILE A 543 19.14 -17.57 6.37
N GLY A 544 18.07 -16.89 5.96
CA GLY A 544 16.71 -17.42 5.97
C GLY A 544 15.64 -16.40 6.33
N MET A 545 14.42 -16.92 6.57
CA MET A 545 13.26 -16.12 6.96
C MET A 545 13.14 -16.06 8.47
N MET A 546 12.92 -14.87 9.02
CA MET A 546 12.67 -14.62 10.44
C MET A 546 11.23 -14.17 10.66
N GLY A 547 10.62 -14.62 11.76
CA GLY A 547 9.29 -14.14 12.15
C GLY A 547 9.31 -12.67 12.57
N ARG A 548 8.34 -11.89 12.08
CA ARG A 548 8.12 -10.50 12.47
C ARG A 548 6.88 -10.31 13.31
N ALA A 549 5.74 -10.82 12.82
CA ALA A 549 4.45 -10.69 13.50
C ALA A 549 3.50 -11.83 13.14
N TRP A 550 2.60 -12.14 14.06
CA TRP A 550 1.56 -13.15 13.90
C TRP A 550 0.22 -12.54 14.23
N PHE A 551 -0.79 -12.81 13.40
CA PHE A 551 -2.13 -12.29 13.58
C PHE A 551 -3.13 -13.45 13.57
N SER A 552 -3.97 -13.51 14.60
CA SER A 552 -5.07 -14.45 14.70
C SER A 552 -6.38 -13.67 14.81
N THR A 553 -7.29 -13.91 13.87
CA THR A 553 -8.63 -13.29 13.87
C THR A 553 -9.67 -14.17 14.55
N GLY A 554 -9.33 -15.44 14.81
CA GLY A 554 -10.27 -16.45 15.26
C GLY A 554 -11.25 -16.91 14.17
N PRO A 555 -11.98 -18.02 14.42
CA PRO A 555 -13.09 -18.43 13.57
C PRO A 555 -14.30 -17.51 13.77
N ARG A 556 -15.05 -17.29 12.70
CA ARG A 556 -16.30 -16.53 12.71
C ARG A 556 -17.45 -17.40 12.25
N TYR A 557 -18.55 -17.36 12.97
CA TYR A 557 -19.78 -18.10 12.63
C TYR A 557 -20.92 -17.11 12.43
N THR A 558 -21.73 -17.36 11.41
CA THR A 558 -22.92 -16.55 11.07
C THR A 558 -24.12 -17.47 10.88
N ALA A 559 -25.23 -17.18 11.54
CA ALA A 559 -26.52 -17.79 11.27
C ALA A 559 -27.41 -16.78 10.52
N GLN A 560 -28.07 -17.25 9.47
CA GLN A 560 -28.92 -16.43 8.61
C GLN A 560 -30.30 -17.08 8.44
N ALA A 561 -31.33 -16.26 8.49
CA ALA A 561 -32.68 -16.66 8.11
C ALA A 561 -33.18 -15.67 7.04
N THR A 562 -33.61 -16.20 5.89
CA THR A 562 -34.10 -15.40 4.77
C THR A 562 -35.54 -15.76 4.47
N TYR A 563 -36.43 -14.77 4.43
CA TYR A 563 -37.82 -14.92 4.02
C TYR A 563 -38.10 -14.06 2.77
N SER A 564 -38.64 -14.68 1.71
CA SER A 564 -39.00 -14.00 0.47
C SER A 564 -40.51 -13.84 0.43
N PHE A 565 -40.99 -12.61 0.24
CA PHE A 565 -42.42 -12.25 0.23
C PHE A 565 -43.09 -12.60 -1.10
#